data_5e10ada6b9b87d2fbd184bcec0f8cdbd
#
_entry.id   5e10ada6b9b87d2fbd184bcec0f8cdbd
#
_cell.length_a   1.000
_cell.length_b   1.000
_cell.length_c   1.000
_cell.angle_alpha   90.00
_cell.angle_beta   90.00
_cell.angle_gamma   90.00
#
_symmetry.space_group_name_H-M   'P 1'
#
loop_
_entity.id
_entity.type
_entity.pdbx_description
1 polymer ?
#
loop_
_entity_poly.entity_id
_entity_poly.type
_entity_poly.pdbx_seq_one_letter_code
_entity_poly.pdbx_strand_id
1 'polypeptide(L)'
;MQLYKPPLLFNGLIGNVKPHLLYLALVGVIGVFFSIGYLYPDEHFQIIEFANAAIGRGSFDKLAWEYGSRIRPWLQPWFAAIPLKLGFFVSDSPFVAIKFVKALSAFFVLVATSYFLRCGNYDVDGLNPKERQLGGVLLATSVLLSQMVASTNSEIFAAAWLMLLLGYTGRNFGPDRNEKSAQHFWCGCLNGVMFFSRFQMGFVYAALGFWLLVIRRSSLKHLSINVLGFLTASLAFVLLDSYMYGGFVVTPANYFHANIIEGVASRFGISPWYAYFFEFGTSGRLVGGFLSFATLTVMVFVRPKSLLTWIFWFFVFGHSVVAHKEERFLFPVLIVTPVCWPLMFGLVSKVVKKTDSGKVFWPVRVLVAVSCLFGLITAFRPRGQKYGVLEYLDSIGRAQHQAVCLDWDVKDQPKSGERVPIVPAFYQSPYVQVMFPQDLDHANKRTGGCADDPARQVWYTAKKTSPEVYFSSLKTSDASLTCQTTNNIDLVIVDLISSDRVHAFIHKTGVNGEQLYLWACRRT
;
A
#
# COMPACT_ATOMS: atom_id res chain seq x y z
N MET A 1 -19.91 20.01 -38.21
CA MET A 1 -19.99 19.07 -37.10
C MET A 1 -18.77 18.15 -37.19
N GLN A 2 -17.62 18.59 -36.64
CA GLN A 2 -16.41 17.77 -36.62
C GLN A 2 -16.53 16.78 -35.43
N LEU A 3 -16.65 15.50 -35.78
CA LEU A 3 -16.60 14.40 -34.84
C LEU A 3 -15.24 14.41 -34.13
N TYR A 4 -15.27 14.72 -32.83
CA TYR A 4 -14.12 14.63 -31.94
C TYR A 4 -13.69 13.17 -31.86
N LYS A 5 -12.61 12.82 -32.57
CA LYS A 5 -11.93 11.52 -32.38
C LYS A 5 -11.25 11.56 -31.00
N PRO A 6 -11.65 10.72 -30.04
CA PRO A 6 -10.87 10.59 -28.82
C PRO A 6 -9.48 10.08 -29.20
N PRO A 7 -8.41 10.67 -28.71
CA PRO A 7 -7.08 10.09 -28.92
C PRO A 7 -7.07 8.72 -28.27
N LEU A 8 -6.86 7.69 -29.06
CA LEU A 8 -6.64 6.32 -28.59
C LEU A 8 -5.57 6.37 -27.50
N LEU A 9 -5.93 5.98 -26.30
CA LEU A 9 -5.08 5.96 -25.09
C LEU A 9 -3.74 5.25 -25.32
N PHE A 10 -3.62 4.39 -26.33
CA PHE A 10 -2.48 3.52 -26.59
C PHE A 10 -1.40 4.10 -27.51
N ASN A 11 -1.73 4.96 -28.48
CA ASN A 11 -0.73 5.46 -29.45
C ASN A 11 0.22 6.53 -28.89
N GLY A 12 0.00 7.05 -27.68
CA GLY A 12 0.90 7.97 -26.99
C GLY A 12 1.75 7.35 -25.88
N LEU A 13 1.52 6.07 -25.55
CA LEU A 13 2.18 5.41 -24.41
C LEU A 13 3.61 4.97 -24.71
N ILE A 14 3.95 4.62 -25.94
CA ILE A 14 5.23 4.00 -26.30
C ILE A 14 6.25 5.02 -26.83
N GLY A 15 5.82 6.19 -27.31
CA GLY A 15 6.67 7.11 -28.06
C GLY A 15 7.67 7.96 -27.28
N ASN A 16 7.53 8.15 -25.95
CA ASN A 16 8.47 8.93 -25.10
C ASN A 16 8.28 8.58 -23.62
N VAL A 17 8.58 7.34 -23.23
CA VAL A 17 8.51 6.94 -21.82
C VAL A 17 9.64 7.63 -21.05
N LYS A 18 9.29 8.51 -20.12
CA LYS A 18 10.26 9.23 -19.31
C LYS A 18 11.01 8.26 -18.38
N PRO A 19 12.34 8.38 -18.21
CA PRO A 19 13.15 7.45 -17.41
C PRO A 19 12.63 7.18 -16.01
N HIS A 20 12.05 8.18 -15.35
CA HIS A 20 11.50 8.03 -14.00
C HIS A 20 10.23 7.18 -13.95
N LEU A 21 9.42 7.14 -15.03
CA LEU A 21 8.29 6.20 -15.14
C LEU A 21 8.76 4.78 -15.45
N LEU A 22 9.86 4.62 -16.20
CA LEU A 22 10.51 3.31 -16.38
C LEU A 22 11.04 2.77 -15.06
N TYR A 23 11.67 3.62 -14.24
CA TYR A 23 12.08 3.24 -12.90
C TYR A 23 10.88 2.76 -12.05
N LEU A 24 9.79 3.53 -12.01
CA LEU A 24 8.60 3.16 -11.25
C LEU A 24 7.98 1.84 -11.75
N ALA A 25 7.96 1.63 -13.08
CA ALA A 25 7.51 0.38 -13.68
C ALA A 25 8.42 -0.80 -13.28
N LEU A 26 9.74 -0.61 -13.32
CA LEU A 26 10.71 -1.63 -12.88
C LEU A 26 10.50 -2.01 -11.41
N VAL A 27 10.41 -1.02 -10.52
CA VAL A 27 10.13 -1.25 -9.09
C VAL A 27 8.79 -1.97 -8.91
N GLY A 28 7.77 -1.59 -9.68
CA GLY A 28 6.47 -2.26 -9.69
C GLY A 28 6.58 -3.73 -10.08
N VAL A 29 7.29 -4.04 -11.17
CA VAL A 29 7.51 -5.43 -11.64
C VAL A 29 8.26 -6.24 -10.57
N ILE A 30 9.36 -5.71 -10.04
CA ILE A 30 10.12 -6.38 -8.97
C ILE A 30 9.20 -6.62 -7.76
N GLY A 31 8.45 -5.59 -7.33
CA GLY A 31 7.53 -5.71 -6.20
C GLY A 31 6.42 -6.75 -6.41
N VAL A 32 5.93 -6.94 -7.64
CA VAL A 32 4.96 -8.00 -7.96
C VAL A 32 5.51 -9.38 -7.66
N PHE A 33 6.77 -9.64 -8.01
CA PHE A 33 7.37 -10.97 -7.86
C PHE A 33 7.94 -11.23 -6.46
N PHE A 34 8.50 -10.23 -5.80
CA PHE A 34 9.29 -10.41 -4.58
C PHE A 34 8.62 -9.88 -3.31
N SER A 35 7.74 -8.87 -3.40
CA SER A 35 7.11 -8.28 -2.21
C SER A 35 5.88 -9.07 -1.72
N ILE A 36 5.99 -10.39 -1.58
CA ILE A 36 4.91 -11.25 -1.04
C ILE A 36 4.56 -10.86 0.39
N GLY A 37 3.29 -11.04 0.77
CA GLY A 37 2.76 -10.61 2.06
C GLY A 37 2.14 -9.21 2.01
N TYR A 38 2.06 -8.56 3.16
CA TYR A 38 1.42 -7.24 3.31
C TYR A 38 2.23 -6.33 4.24
N LEU A 39 2.11 -5.02 4.06
CA LEU A 39 2.75 -4.01 4.93
C LEU A 39 1.92 -3.78 6.20
N TYR A 40 0.61 -3.78 6.05
CA TYR A 40 -0.34 -3.53 7.13
C TYR A 40 -1.42 -4.61 7.12
N PRO A 41 -1.90 -5.07 8.28
CA PRO A 41 -2.93 -6.11 8.39
C PRO A 41 -4.19 -5.81 7.56
N ASP A 42 -4.62 -4.56 7.52
CA ASP A 42 -5.80 -4.12 6.78
C ASP A 42 -5.71 -4.44 5.27
N GLU A 43 -4.50 -4.36 4.69
CA GLU A 43 -4.24 -4.70 3.29
C GLU A 43 -4.66 -6.15 2.98
N HIS A 44 -4.44 -7.03 3.93
CA HIS A 44 -4.74 -8.44 3.79
C HIS A 44 -6.18 -8.76 4.23
N PHE A 45 -6.50 -8.46 5.48
CA PHE A 45 -7.74 -8.91 6.09
C PHE A 45 -9.00 -8.20 5.59
N GLN A 46 -8.87 -6.96 5.11
CA GLN A 46 -10.01 -6.16 4.63
C GLN A 46 -10.13 -6.13 3.10
N ILE A 47 -9.12 -6.57 2.36
CA ILE A 47 -9.12 -6.51 0.90
C ILE A 47 -8.93 -7.90 0.30
N ILE A 48 -7.83 -8.59 0.62
CA ILE A 48 -7.52 -9.88 -0.01
C ILE A 48 -8.44 -11.00 0.48
N GLU A 49 -8.69 -11.09 1.80
CA GLU A 49 -9.62 -12.09 2.34
C GLU A 49 -11.06 -11.83 1.88
N PHE A 50 -11.50 -10.57 1.79
CA PHE A 50 -12.79 -10.21 1.21
C PHE A 50 -12.88 -10.63 -0.27
N ALA A 51 -11.84 -10.34 -1.06
CA ALA A 51 -11.76 -10.73 -2.46
C ALA A 51 -11.78 -12.26 -2.61
N ASN A 52 -11.08 -12.99 -1.74
CA ASN A 52 -11.03 -14.43 -1.71
C ASN A 52 -12.39 -15.06 -1.39
N ALA A 53 -13.13 -14.46 -0.44
CA ALA A 53 -14.51 -14.86 -0.14
C ALA A 53 -15.45 -14.58 -1.32
N ALA A 54 -15.32 -13.43 -1.99
CA ALA A 54 -16.13 -13.05 -3.14
C ALA A 54 -15.99 -14.01 -4.33
N ILE A 55 -14.82 -14.64 -4.51
CA ILE A 55 -14.61 -15.65 -5.56
C ILE A 55 -14.94 -17.09 -5.12
N GLY A 56 -15.47 -17.27 -3.90
CA GLY A 56 -15.89 -18.58 -3.38
C GLY A 56 -14.77 -19.47 -2.85
N ARG A 57 -13.56 -18.93 -2.62
CA ARG A 57 -12.42 -19.68 -2.04
C ARG A 57 -12.22 -19.42 -0.54
N GLY A 58 -12.80 -18.36 -0.01
CA GLY A 58 -12.84 -18.05 1.41
C GLY A 58 -14.24 -18.15 1.99
N SER A 59 -14.34 -18.15 3.33
CA SER A 59 -15.63 -18.11 4.03
C SER A 59 -15.93 -16.71 4.54
N PHE A 60 -17.14 -16.23 4.35
CA PHE A 60 -17.60 -14.95 4.88
C PHE A 60 -17.62 -14.92 6.42
N ASP A 61 -17.82 -16.08 7.07
CA ASP A 61 -17.82 -16.19 8.54
C ASP A 61 -16.45 -16.00 9.18
N LYS A 62 -15.38 -16.11 8.37
CA LYS A 62 -13.99 -15.93 8.82
C LYS A 62 -13.40 -14.56 8.50
N LEU A 63 -14.19 -13.67 7.89
CA LEU A 63 -13.75 -12.33 7.60
C LEU A 63 -13.55 -11.50 8.88
N ALA A 64 -12.73 -10.46 8.79
CA ALA A 64 -12.50 -9.54 9.88
C ALA A 64 -13.81 -8.93 10.41
N TRP A 65 -13.81 -8.48 11.66
CA TRP A 65 -14.98 -7.94 12.38
C TRP A 65 -15.73 -6.84 11.59
N GLU A 66 -15.02 -6.12 10.76
CA GLU A 66 -15.56 -5.06 9.89
C GLU A 66 -16.63 -5.59 8.92
N TYR A 67 -16.55 -6.88 8.55
CA TYR A 67 -17.59 -7.50 7.73
C TYR A 67 -18.91 -7.59 8.50
N GLY A 68 -18.87 -8.09 9.73
CA GLY A 68 -20.06 -8.17 10.60
C GLY A 68 -20.67 -6.80 10.89
N SER A 69 -19.83 -5.78 11.06
CA SER A 69 -20.26 -4.39 11.27
C SER A 69 -20.68 -3.67 9.98
N ARG A 70 -20.49 -4.28 8.81
CA ARG A 70 -20.85 -3.75 7.48
C ARG A 70 -20.29 -2.34 7.21
N ILE A 71 -19.00 -2.14 7.57
CA ILE A 71 -18.33 -0.83 7.49
C ILE A 71 -17.32 -0.72 6.36
N ARG A 72 -17.01 -1.82 5.67
CA ARG A 72 -16.02 -1.81 4.58
C ARG A 72 -16.68 -1.79 3.20
N PRO A 73 -16.28 -0.87 2.31
CA PRO A 73 -16.78 -0.83 0.95
C PRO A 73 -16.17 -1.96 0.11
N TRP A 74 -16.96 -2.52 -0.79
CA TRP A 74 -16.57 -3.62 -1.65
C TRP A 74 -15.84 -3.22 -2.93
N LEU A 75 -15.69 -1.91 -3.19
CA LEU A 75 -15.01 -1.43 -4.40
C LEU A 75 -13.61 -2.07 -4.58
N GLN A 76 -12.76 -1.96 -3.56
CA GLN A 76 -11.39 -2.46 -3.68
C GLN A 76 -11.29 -3.99 -3.59
N PRO A 77 -12.04 -4.70 -2.73
CA PRO A 77 -12.15 -6.15 -2.81
C PRO A 77 -12.57 -6.66 -4.20
N TRP A 78 -13.54 -6.03 -4.86
CA TRP A 78 -13.91 -6.38 -6.23
C TRP A 78 -12.82 -6.10 -7.26
N PHE A 79 -12.11 -4.98 -7.11
CA PHE A 79 -10.95 -4.67 -7.95
C PHE A 79 -9.87 -5.77 -7.81
N ALA A 80 -9.70 -6.35 -6.62
CA ALA A 80 -8.78 -7.45 -6.35
C ALA A 80 -9.32 -8.83 -6.76
N ALA A 81 -10.62 -9.06 -6.68
CA ALA A 81 -11.24 -10.37 -6.93
C ALA A 81 -11.06 -10.88 -8.37
N ILE A 82 -11.16 -9.99 -9.35
CA ILE A 82 -11.01 -10.35 -10.77
C ILE A 82 -9.61 -10.90 -11.06
N PRO A 83 -8.50 -10.17 -10.79
CA PRO A 83 -7.16 -10.69 -11.03
C PRO A 83 -6.83 -11.88 -10.12
N LEU A 84 -7.38 -11.94 -8.91
CA LEU A 84 -7.22 -13.08 -8.02
C LEU A 84 -7.79 -14.35 -8.63
N LYS A 85 -9.00 -14.27 -9.18
CA LYS A 85 -9.66 -15.38 -9.87
C LYS A 85 -8.86 -15.84 -11.09
N LEU A 86 -8.31 -14.89 -11.86
CA LEU A 86 -7.43 -15.20 -13.00
C LEU A 86 -6.15 -15.89 -12.54
N GLY A 87 -5.55 -15.45 -11.44
CA GLY A 87 -4.37 -16.09 -10.87
C GLY A 87 -4.64 -17.53 -10.42
N PHE A 88 -5.77 -17.78 -9.79
CA PHE A 88 -6.18 -19.15 -9.42
C PHE A 88 -6.58 -20.02 -10.62
N PHE A 89 -6.95 -19.43 -11.73
CA PHE A 89 -7.13 -20.17 -12.98
C PHE A 89 -5.78 -20.68 -13.53
N VAL A 90 -4.70 -19.92 -13.32
CA VAL A 90 -3.34 -20.28 -13.75
C VAL A 90 -2.69 -21.29 -12.79
N SER A 91 -2.90 -21.13 -11.49
CA SER A 91 -2.29 -21.99 -10.46
C SER A 91 -3.13 -21.97 -9.17
N ASP A 92 -3.25 -23.12 -8.51
CA ASP A 92 -3.89 -23.22 -7.20
C ASP A 92 -3.06 -22.57 -6.07
N SER A 93 -1.82 -22.10 -6.36
CA SER A 93 -0.98 -21.42 -5.37
C SER A 93 -1.51 -20.02 -5.04
N PRO A 94 -1.78 -19.70 -3.77
CA PRO A 94 -2.15 -18.36 -3.36
C PRO A 94 -1.01 -17.37 -3.62
N PHE A 95 0.23 -17.83 -3.62
CA PHE A 95 1.42 -17.02 -3.92
C PHE A 95 1.51 -16.62 -5.39
N VAL A 96 1.03 -17.47 -6.30
CA VAL A 96 0.89 -17.10 -7.72
C VAL A 96 -0.30 -16.18 -7.90
N ALA A 97 -1.45 -16.50 -7.30
CA ALA A 97 -2.68 -15.73 -7.47
C ALA A 97 -2.53 -14.28 -6.99
N ILE A 98 -1.88 -14.03 -5.85
CA ILE A 98 -1.66 -12.67 -5.33
C ILE A 98 -0.80 -11.80 -6.27
N LYS A 99 0.11 -12.39 -7.06
CA LYS A 99 0.93 -11.64 -8.02
C LYS A 99 0.08 -10.97 -9.10
N PHE A 100 -1.04 -11.57 -9.50
CA PHE A 100 -1.97 -10.95 -10.44
C PHE A 100 -2.63 -9.71 -9.84
N VAL A 101 -3.02 -9.75 -8.57
CA VAL A 101 -3.60 -8.58 -7.87
C VAL A 101 -2.55 -7.47 -7.76
N LYS A 102 -1.33 -7.80 -7.36
CA LYS A 102 -0.22 -6.85 -7.26
C LYS A 102 0.14 -6.24 -8.61
N ALA A 103 0.10 -7.04 -9.68
CA ALA A 103 0.35 -6.55 -11.04
C ALA A 103 -0.72 -5.53 -11.49
N LEU A 104 -2.00 -5.80 -11.21
CA LEU A 104 -3.07 -4.84 -11.50
C LEU A 104 -2.92 -3.57 -10.66
N SER A 105 -2.59 -3.68 -9.37
CA SER A 105 -2.34 -2.54 -8.49
C SER A 105 -1.17 -1.69 -9.01
N ALA A 106 -0.04 -2.31 -9.35
CA ALA A 106 1.12 -1.61 -9.90
C ALA A 106 0.81 -0.92 -11.23
N PHE A 107 0.09 -1.59 -12.11
CA PHE A 107 -0.36 -1.02 -13.38
C PHE A 107 -1.28 0.18 -13.17
N PHE A 108 -2.26 0.08 -12.27
CA PHE A 108 -3.18 1.16 -11.94
C PHE A 108 -2.44 2.39 -11.39
N VAL A 109 -1.52 2.20 -10.45
CA VAL A 109 -0.68 3.27 -9.89
C VAL A 109 0.18 3.92 -10.97
N LEU A 110 0.81 3.12 -11.86
CA LEU A 110 1.63 3.62 -12.94
C LEU A 110 0.83 4.47 -13.95
N VAL A 111 -0.38 4.02 -14.31
CA VAL A 111 -1.30 4.75 -15.19
C VAL A 111 -1.73 6.06 -14.53
N ALA A 112 -2.15 6.02 -13.27
CA ALA A 112 -2.57 7.20 -12.52
C ALA A 112 -1.43 8.23 -12.38
N THR A 113 -0.22 7.78 -12.04
CA THR A 113 0.98 8.64 -11.96
C THR A 113 1.30 9.25 -13.32
N SER A 114 1.28 8.45 -14.39
CA SER A 114 1.55 8.92 -15.75
C SER A 114 0.53 9.96 -16.21
N TYR A 115 -0.76 9.72 -15.94
CA TYR A 115 -1.83 10.66 -16.27
C TYR A 115 -1.71 11.96 -15.48
N PHE A 116 -1.45 11.89 -14.18
CA PHE A 116 -1.22 13.06 -13.33
C PHE A 116 -0.04 13.89 -13.83
N LEU A 117 1.10 13.28 -14.10
CA LEU A 117 2.30 13.99 -14.58
C LEU A 117 2.13 14.62 -15.97
N ARG A 118 1.21 14.09 -16.78
CA ARG A 118 0.88 14.68 -18.10
C ARG A 118 -0.12 15.82 -18.00
N CYS A 119 -1.11 15.71 -17.14
CA CYS A 119 -2.29 16.58 -17.11
C CYS A 119 -2.38 17.46 -15.88
N GLY A 120 -1.76 17.08 -14.77
CA GLY A 120 -1.82 17.78 -13.48
C GLY A 120 -0.88 18.97 -13.35
N ASN A 121 -0.34 19.51 -14.44
CA ASN A 121 0.61 20.62 -14.43
C ASN A 121 0.09 21.90 -13.77
N TYR A 122 -1.17 21.97 -13.57
CA TYR A 122 -1.90 23.09 -13.00
C TYR A 122 -1.47 23.44 -11.57
N ASP A 123 -1.27 22.43 -10.71
CA ASP A 123 -0.88 22.64 -9.32
C ASP A 123 0.59 23.06 -9.15
N VAL A 124 1.38 22.84 -10.18
CA VAL A 124 2.79 23.25 -10.26
C VAL A 124 3.00 24.42 -11.23
N ASP A 125 1.94 25.18 -11.54
CA ASP A 125 2.04 26.36 -12.39
C ASP A 125 2.99 27.40 -11.79
N GLY A 126 3.86 27.94 -12.68
CA GLY A 126 4.95 28.83 -12.31
C GLY A 126 6.26 28.14 -12.00
N LEU A 127 6.32 26.81 -12.03
CA LEU A 127 7.57 26.07 -12.18
C LEU A 127 8.04 26.14 -13.64
N ASN A 128 9.33 26.35 -13.83
CA ASN A 128 9.91 26.24 -15.16
C ASN A 128 9.90 24.76 -15.63
N PRO A 129 10.11 24.47 -16.94
CA PRO A 129 10.08 23.11 -17.44
C PRO A 129 11.03 22.12 -16.74
N LYS A 130 12.21 22.59 -16.30
CA LYS A 130 13.19 21.76 -15.57
C LYS A 130 12.69 21.41 -14.17
N GLU A 131 12.09 22.37 -13.47
CA GLU A 131 11.49 22.16 -12.15
C GLU A 131 10.29 21.19 -12.21
N ARG A 132 9.44 21.31 -13.25
CA ARG A 132 8.34 20.36 -13.48
C ARG A 132 8.86 18.96 -13.76
N GLN A 133 9.91 18.83 -14.56
CA GLN A 133 10.55 17.54 -14.79
C GLN A 133 11.13 16.97 -13.49
N LEU A 134 11.79 17.79 -12.69
CA LEU A 134 12.32 17.41 -11.39
C LEU A 134 11.20 16.93 -10.44
N GLY A 135 10.07 17.64 -10.38
CA GLY A 135 8.91 17.22 -9.60
C GLY A 135 8.39 15.85 -10.01
N GLY A 136 8.34 15.57 -11.31
CA GLY A 136 7.98 14.24 -11.81
C GLY A 136 8.98 13.15 -11.42
N VAL A 137 10.29 13.47 -11.45
CA VAL A 137 11.34 12.54 -10.97
C VAL A 137 11.17 12.28 -9.48
N LEU A 138 11.06 13.33 -8.66
CA LEU A 138 10.91 13.22 -7.21
C LEU A 138 9.66 12.42 -6.80
N LEU A 139 8.54 12.62 -7.49
CA LEU A 139 7.34 11.84 -7.28
C LEU A 139 7.58 10.36 -7.60
N ALA A 140 8.01 10.06 -8.82
CA ALA A 140 8.14 8.67 -9.30
C ALA A 140 9.24 7.88 -8.57
N THR A 141 10.26 8.56 -8.02
CA THR A 141 11.36 7.95 -7.27
C THR A 141 11.19 8.08 -5.75
N SER A 142 10.09 8.67 -5.28
CA SER A 142 9.86 8.79 -3.84
C SER A 142 9.83 7.42 -3.19
N VAL A 143 10.46 7.31 -2.01
CA VAL A 143 10.53 6.05 -1.26
C VAL A 143 9.14 5.51 -0.98
N LEU A 144 8.21 6.37 -0.56
CA LEU A 144 6.85 5.98 -0.22
C LEU A 144 6.09 5.39 -1.42
N LEU A 145 6.12 6.05 -2.60
CA LEU A 145 5.49 5.53 -3.81
C LEU A 145 6.14 4.23 -4.26
N SER A 146 7.48 4.17 -4.25
CA SER A 146 8.25 2.97 -4.63
C SER A 146 7.93 1.77 -3.75
N GLN A 147 7.81 1.97 -2.44
CA GLN A 147 7.43 0.89 -1.51
C GLN A 147 6.01 0.39 -1.72
N MET A 148 5.10 1.25 -2.17
CA MET A 148 3.67 0.96 -2.20
C MET A 148 3.14 0.63 -3.59
N VAL A 149 3.93 0.81 -4.66
CA VAL A 149 3.47 0.69 -6.05
C VAL A 149 2.81 -0.66 -6.37
N ALA A 150 3.31 -1.75 -5.80
CA ALA A 150 2.74 -3.10 -5.93
C ALA A 150 1.94 -3.53 -4.68
N SER A 151 1.59 -2.59 -3.79
CA SER A 151 0.78 -2.88 -2.61
C SER A 151 -0.70 -2.94 -2.96
N THR A 152 -1.46 -3.68 -2.16
CA THR A 152 -2.91 -3.78 -2.29
C THR A 152 -3.64 -2.98 -1.21
N ASN A 153 -2.93 -2.15 -0.43
CA ASN A 153 -3.56 -1.37 0.63
C ASN A 153 -4.43 -0.21 0.10
N SER A 154 -5.37 0.23 0.92
CA SER A 154 -6.33 1.27 0.55
C SER A 154 -5.68 2.64 0.38
N GLU A 155 -4.54 2.90 1.02
CA GLU A 155 -3.82 4.16 0.96
C GLU A 155 -3.26 4.43 -0.45
N ILE A 156 -2.58 3.44 -1.06
CA ILE A 156 -2.05 3.60 -2.42
C ILE A 156 -3.17 3.59 -3.46
N PHE A 157 -4.21 2.79 -3.23
CA PHE A 157 -5.37 2.76 -4.11
C PHE A 157 -6.08 4.13 -4.13
N ALA A 158 -6.30 4.74 -2.96
CA ALA A 158 -6.85 6.09 -2.84
C ALA A 158 -5.91 7.16 -3.42
N ALA A 159 -4.58 7.03 -3.24
CA ALA A 159 -3.59 7.92 -3.86
C ALA A 159 -3.63 7.87 -5.39
N ALA A 160 -3.84 6.68 -5.98
CA ALA A 160 -3.98 6.54 -7.43
C ALA A 160 -5.25 7.26 -7.94
N TRP A 161 -6.38 7.12 -7.25
CA TRP A 161 -7.60 7.89 -7.56
C TRP A 161 -7.39 9.40 -7.39
N LEU A 162 -6.67 9.83 -6.35
CA LEU A 162 -6.31 11.23 -6.15
C LEU A 162 -5.45 11.77 -7.32
N MET A 163 -4.46 11.00 -7.78
CA MET A 163 -3.65 11.36 -8.95
C MET A 163 -4.50 11.48 -10.22
N LEU A 164 -5.48 10.58 -10.42
CA LEU A 164 -6.43 10.69 -11.53
C LEU A 164 -7.31 11.93 -11.40
N LEU A 165 -7.79 12.25 -10.20
CA LEU A 165 -8.58 13.46 -9.94
C LEU A 165 -7.76 14.72 -10.23
N LEU A 166 -6.53 14.83 -9.73
CA LEU A 166 -5.65 15.97 -9.97
C LEU A 166 -5.28 16.11 -11.46
N GLY A 167 -5.02 15.00 -12.14
CA GLY A 167 -4.82 15.01 -13.59
C GLY A 167 -6.08 15.47 -14.34
N TYR A 168 -7.24 14.99 -13.92
CA TYR A 168 -8.51 15.38 -14.52
C TYR A 168 -8.83 16.87 -14.30
N THR A 169 -8.65 17.36 -13.09
CA THR A 169 -8.87 18.77 -12.77
C THR A 169 -7.89 19.68 -13.50
N GLY A 170 -6.61 19.34 -13.54
CA GLY A 170 -5.60 20.07 -14.29
C GLY A 170 -5.89 20.14 -15.79
N ARG A 171 -6.46 19.06 -16.36
CA ARG A 171 -6.84 19.04 -17.78
C ARG A 171 -8.08 19.85 -18.08
N ASN A 172 -9.08 19.88 -17.18
CA ASN A 172 -10.41 20.38 -17.48
C ASN A 172 -10.72 21.74 -16.85
N PHE A 173 -10.10 22.10 -15.72
CA PHE A 173 -10.38 23.31 -14.96
C PHE A 173 -9.20 24.31 -14.94
N GLY A 174 -8.32 24.30 -15.94
CA GLY A 174 -7.23 25.28 -16.08
C GLY A 174 -7.76 26.72 -16.17
N PRO A 175 -6.92 27.75 -15.88
CA PRO A 175 -7.34 29.16 -15.74
C PRO A 175 -8.15 29.70 -16.91
N ASP A 176 -7.76 29.34 -18.14
CA ASP A 176 -8.34 29.86 -19.39
C ASP A 176 -9.38 28.91 -20.01
N ARG A 177 -9.90 27.94 -19.25
CA ARG A 177 -10.84 26.96 -19.77
C ARG A 177 -12.26 27.26 -19.37
N ASN A 178 -13.17 27.24 -20.35
CA ASN A 178 -14.60 27.30 -20.09
C ASN A 178 -15.06 26.01 -19.42
N GLU A 179 -15.73 26.15 -18.29
CA GLU A 179 -16.29 25.03 -17.54
C GLU A 179 -17.52 24.47 -18.26
N LYS A 180 -17.55 23.13 -18.37
CA LYS A 180 -18.67 22.40 -18.98
C LYS A 180 -19.33 21.52 -17.92
N SER A 181 -20.67 21.46 -17.96
CA SER A 181 -21.47 20.63 -17.06
C SER A 181 -21.01 19.16 -17.02
N ALA A 182 -20.68 18.57 -18.18
CA ALA A 182 -20.19 17.22 -18.24
C ALA A 182 -18.84 17.03 -17.49
N GLN A 183 -17.97 18.04 -17.49
CA GLN A 183 -16.70 17.97 -16.75
C GLN A 183 -16.94 17.95 -15.25
N HIS A 184 -17.90 18.76 -14.76
CA HIS A 184 -18.28 18.75 -13.35
C HIS A 184 -18.93 17.43 -12.94
N PHE A 185 -19.82 16.86 -13.77
CA PHE A 185 -20.42 15.56 -13.51
C PHE A 185 -19.36 14.46 -13.35
N TRP A 186 -18.45 14.31 -14.30
CA TRP A 186 -17.41 13.30 -14.24
C TRP A 186 -16.39 13.54 -13.13
N CYS A 187 -16.11 14.81 -12.80
CA CYS A 187 -15.30 15.15 -11.62
C CYS A 187 -15.97 14.68 -10.33
N GLY A 188 -17.29 14.87 -10.20
CA GLY A 188 -18.08 14.34 -9.11
C GLY A 188 -18.03 12.81 -9.06
N CYS A 189 -18.23 12.14 -10.19
CA CYS A 189 -18.13 10.67 -10.26
C CYS A 189 -16.76 10.16 -9.79
N LEU A 190 -15.66 10.77 -10.23
CA LEU A 190 -14.31 10.41 -9.77
C LEU A 190 -14.17 10.55 -8.25
N ASN A 191 -14.74 11.59 -7.66
CA ASN A 191 -14.74 11.78 -6.21
C ASN A 191 -15.58 10.72 -5.49
N GLY A 192 -16.73 10.32 -6.05
CA GLY A 192 -17.56 9.24 -5.50
C GLY A 192 -16.79 7.91 -5.49
N VAL A 193 -16.11 7.55 -6.58
CA VAL A 193 -15.24 6.37 -6.65
C VAL A 193 -14.12 6.46 -5.62
N MET A 194 -13.44 7.60 -5.54
CA MET A 194 -12.36 7.84 -4.59
C MET A 194 -12.85 7.74 -3.13
N PHE A 195 -14.03 8.27 -2.82
CA PHE A 195 -14.65 8.19 -1.49
C PHE A 195 -14.91 6.73 -1.10
N PHE A 196 -15.44 5.89 -2.00
CA PHE A 196 -15.64 4.46 -1.76
C PHE A 196 -14.36 3.63 -1.83
N SER A 197 -13.25 4.19 -2.28
CA SER A 197 -11.95 3.55 -2.07
C SER A 197 -11.45 3.69 -0.62
N ARG A 198 -11.77 4.82 0.02
CA ARG A 198 -11.44 5.13 1.42
C ARG A 198 -12.29 6.31 1.87
N PHE A 199 -13.15 6.15 2.88
CA PHE A 199 -14.13 7.19 3.27
C PHE A 199 -13.47 8.49 3.72
N GLN A 200 -12.25 8.44 4.27
CA GLN A 200 -11.47 9.63 4.61
C GLN A 200 -11.17 10.54 3.40
N MET A 201 -11.28 10.02 2.18
CA MET A 201 -11.18 10.85 0.96
C MET A 201 -12.34 11.85 0.82
N GLY A 202 -13.35 11.77 1.69
CA GLY A 202 -14.34 12.82 1.86
C GLY A 202 -13.73 14.19 2.19
N PHE A 203 -12.58 14.24 2.89
CA PHE A 203 -11.85 15.49 3.11
C PHE A 203 -11.27 16.06 1.81
N VAL A 204 -10.90 15.22 0.85
CA VAL A 204 -10.48 15.66 -0.50
C VAL A 204 -11.67 16.25 -1.25
N TYR A 205 -12.84 15.63 -1.14
CA TYR A 205 -14.05 16.15 -1.76
C TYR A 205 -14.49 17.49 -1.16
N ALA A 206 -14.39 17.64 0.16
CA ALA A 206 -14.64 18.92 0.83
C ALA A 206 -13.65 20.02 0.35
N ALA A 207 -12.36 19.68 0.21
CA ALA A 207 -11.34 20.58 -0.32
C ALA A 207 -11.64 20.98 -1.78
N LEU A 208 -12.05 20.02 -2.62
CA LEU A 208 -12.46 20.31 -3.99
C LEU A 208 -13.69 21.23 -4.02
N GLY A 209 -14.70 20.97 -3.19
CA GLY A 209 -15.89 21.83 -3.07
C GLY A 209 -15.52 23.26 -2.69
N PHE A 210 -14.68 23.42 -1.67
CA PHE A 210 -14.12 24.72 -1.29
C PHE A 210 -13.37 25.38 -2.47
N TRP A 211 -12.49 24.65 -3.15
CA TRP A 211 -11.72 25.17 -4.27
C TRP A 211 -12.61 25.60 -5.45
N LEU A 212 -13.60 24.79 -5.83
CA LEU A 212 -14.55 25.14 -6.89
C LEU A 212 -15.38 26.38 -6.52
N LEU A 213 -15.84 26.46 -5.27
CA LEU A 213 -16.71 27.56 -4.81
C LEU A 213 -15.93 28.86 -4.61
N VAL A 214 -14.83 28.81 -3.84
CA VAL A 214 -14.13 30.01 -3.35
C VAL A 214 -13.03 30.45 -4.30
N ILE A 215 -12.24 29.51 -4.81
CA ILE A 215 -11.05 29.81 -5.62
C ILE A 215 -11.40 29.94 -7.10
N ARG A 216 -12.13 28.95 -7.63
CA ARG A 216 -12.57 28.94 -9.04
C ARG A 216 -13.81 29.79 -9.29
N ARG A 217 -14.64 29.97 -8.26
CA ARG A 217 -15.91 30.67 -8.34
C ARG A 217 -16.83 30.07 -9.40
N SER A 218 -16.86 28.74 -9.46
CA SER A 218 -17.73 27.99 -10.35
C SER A 218 -19.20 28.29 -10.02
N SER A 219 -20.08 28.30 -11.04
CA SER A 219 -21.50 28.57 -10.83
C SER A 219 -22.16 27.50 -9.96
N LEU A 220 -23.21 27.89 -9.22
CA LEU A 220 -24.00 26.95 -8.41
C LEU A 220 -24.56 25.79 -9.24
N LYS A 221 -24.93 26.03 -10.51
CA LYS A 221 -25.31 24.97 -11.46
C LYS A 221 -24.21 23.94 -11.62
N HIS A 222 -22.96 24.35 -11.81
CA HIS A 222 -21.83 23.44 -11.98
C HIS A 222 -21.54 22.68 -10.69
N LEU A 223 -21.63 23.34 -9.54
CA LEU A 223 -21.48 22.68 -8.24
C LEU A 223 -22.57 21.62 -8.01
N SER A 224 -23.84 21.95 -8.31
CA SER A 224 -24.95 20.98 -8.20
C SER A 224 -24.75 19.78 -9.12
N ILE A 225 -24.22 19.97 -10.33
CA ILE A 225 -23.92 18.90 -11.26
C ILE A 225 -22.72 18.05 -10.75
N ASN A 226 -21.73 18.67 -10.10
CA ASN A 226 -20.66 17.93 -9.47
C ASN A 226 -21.17 17.04 -8.33
N VAL A 227 -22.04 17.59 -7.46
CA VAL A 227 -22.69 16.82 -6.40
C VAL A 227 -23.54 15.68 -7.00
N LEU A 228 -24.28 15.94 -8.07
CA LEU A 228 -25.06 14.88 -8.76
C LEU A 228 -24.13 13.74 -9.25
N GLY A 229 -22.98 14.06 -9.84
CA GLY A 229 -21.99 13.05 -10.24
C GLY A 229 -21.48 12.24 -9.06
N PHE A 230 -21.15 12.91 -7.94
CA PHE A 230 -20.72 12.25 -6.71
C PHE A 230 -21.80 11.29 -6.17
N LEU A 231 -23.05 11.74 -6.09
CA LEU A 231 -24.17 10.94 -5.61
C LEU A 231 -24.46 9.75 -6.54
N THR A 232 -24.36 9.95 -7.86
CA THR A 232 -24.55 8.88 -8.85
C THR A 232 -23.53 7.76 -8.66
N ALA A 233 -22.25 8.08 -8.55
CA ALA A 233 -21.21 7.09 -8.30
C ALA A 233 -21.36 6.44 -6.91
N SER A 234 -21.67 7.24 -5.88
CA SER A 234 -21.89 6.74 -4.53
C SER A 234 -23.05 5.75 -4.46
N LEU A 235 -24.17 6.05 -5.16
CA LEU A 235 -25.31 5.13 -5.22
C LEU A 235 -24.92 3.79 -5.85
N ALA A 236 -24.14 3.79 -6.93
CA ALA A 236 -23.67 2.55 -7.55
C ALA A 236 -22.88 1.68 -6.55
N PHE A 237 -22.03 2.29 -5.70
CA PHE A 237 -21.29 1.54 -4.69
C PHE A 237 -22.14 1.15 -3.48
N VAL A 238 -23.12 1.93 -3.07
CA VAL A 238 -24.11 1.52 -2.06
C VAL A 238 -24.89 0.28 -2.54
N LEU A 239 -25.25 0.23 -3.83
CA LEU A 239 -25.91 -0.96 -4.40
C LEU A 239 -24.97 -2.17 -4.45
N LEU A 240 -23.70 -1.99 -4.83
CA LEU A 240 -22.70 -3.04 -4.80
C LEU A 240 -22.49 -3.58 -3.37
N ASP A 241 -22.30 -2.68 -2.40
CA ASP A 241 -22.12 -3.04 -0.99
C ASP A 241 -23.36 -3.79 -0.47
N SER A 242 -24.58 -3.29 -0.78
CA SER A 242 -25.84 -3.92 -0.38
C SER A 242 -25.99 -5.33 -0.95
N TYR A 243 -25.59 -5.53 -2.19
CA TYR A 243 -25.56 -6.85 -2.82
C TYR A 243 -24.61 -7.81 -2.08
N MET A 244 -23.40 -7.36 -1.79
CA MET A 244 -22.36 -8.18 -1.15
C MET A 244 -22.64 -8.48 0.33
N TYR A 245 -23.36 -7.58 1.02
CA TYR A 245 -23.79 -7.80 2.42
C TYR A 245 -25.15 -8.52 2.54
N GLY A 246 -25.79 -8.85 1.42
CA GLY A 246 -27.06 -9.56 1.40
C GLY A 246 -28.25 -8.74 1.92
N GLY A 247 -28.19 -7.42 1.87
CA GLY A 247 -29.27 -6.53 2.31
C GLY A 247 -28.86 -5.07 2.20
N PHE A 248 -29.84 -4.16 2.22
CA PHE A 248 -29.58 -2.72 2.10
C PHE A 248 -28.59 -2.23 3.17
N VAL A 249 -27.51 -1.59 2.74
CA VAL A 249 -26.47 -1.06 3.62
C VAL A 249 -25.87 0.22 3.05
N VAL A 250 -25.64 1.20 3.92
CA VAL A 250 -24.93 2.43 3.61
C VAL A 250 -23.61 2.40 4.39
N THR A 251 -22.60 1.74 3.81
CA THR A 251 -21.31 1.50 4.48
C THR A 251 -20.62 2.75 5.00
N PRO A 252 -20.68 3.95 4.33
CA PRO A 252 -20.14 5.19 4.91
C PRO A 252 -20.82 5.60 6.22
N ALA A 253 -22.16 5.42 6.32
CA ALA A 253 -22.89 5.75 7.53
C ALA A 253 -22.52 4.80 8.67
N ASN A 254 -22.47 3.49 8.38
CA ASN A 254 -22.03 2.50 9.37
C ASN A 254 -20.59 2.76 9.83
N TYR A 255 -19.69 3.09 8.89
CA TYR A 255 -18.31 3.43 9.22
C TYR A 255 -18.21 4.64 10.16
N PHE A 256 -18.96 5.69 9.87
CA PHE A 256 -19.01 6.88 10.72
C PHE A 256 -19.59 6.53 12.10
N HIS A 257 -20.69 5.79 12.16
CA HIS A 257 -21.33 5.38 13.40
C HIS A 257 -20.35 4.59 14.28
N ALA A 258 -19.76 3.51 13.75
CA ALA A 258 -18.85 2.67 14.50
C ALA A 258 -17.61 3.43 14.99
N ASN A 259 -16.93 4.17 14.10
CA ASN A 259 -15.64 4.76 14.44
C ASN A 259 -15.74 6.08 15.22
N ILE A 260 -16.80 6.89 14.97
CA ILE A 260 -16.94 8.21 15.57
C ILE A 260 -17.97 8.20 16.70
N ILE A 261 -19.17 7.63 16.49
CA ILE A 261 -20.23 7.66 17.50
C ILE A 261 -19.95 6.62 18.60
N GLU A 262 -19.66 5.37 18.24
CA GLU A 262 -19.32 4.30 19.19
C GLU A 262 -17.87 4.35 19.66
N GLY A 263 -17.02 5.16 19.02
CA GLY A 263 -15.63 5.36 19.40
C GLY A 263 -14.73 4.15 19.21
N VAL A 264 -15.07 3.20 18.31
CA VAL A 264 -14.25 2.00 18.07
C VAL A 264 -12.83 2.37 17.68
N ALA A 265 -12.64 3.43 16.86
CA ALA A 265 -11.32 3.91 16.50
C ALA A 265 -10.42 4.23 17.71
N SER A 266 -10.99 4.74 18.79
CA SER A 266 -10.24 5.09 20.00
C SER A 266 -9.68 3.87 20.76
N ARG A 267 -10.21 2.66 20.52
CA ARG A 267 -9.70 1.40 21.11
C ARG A 267 -8.31 1.03 20.59
N PHE A 268 -7.95 1.54 19.41
CA PHE A 268 -6.62 1.32 18.80
C PHE A 268 -5.57 2.35 19.23
N GLY A 269 -5.92 3.24 20.17
CA GLY A 269 -5.06 4.27 20.72
C GLY A 269 -5.59 5.67 20.46
N ILE A 270 -5.21 6.61 21.31
CA ILE A 270 -5.62 8.01 21.22
C ILE A 270 -4.36 8.88 21.13
N SER A 271 -4.36 9.81 20.19
CA SER A 271 -3.29 10.79 20.02
C SER A 271 -3.87 12.22 20.01
N PRO A 272 -3.13 13.22 20.52
CA PRO A 272 -3.60 14.60 20.52
C PRO A 272 -3.76 15.11 19.07
N TRP A 273 -4.61 16.15 18.86
CA TRP A 273 -4.92 16.68 17.53
C TRP A 273 -3.68 17.12 16.75
N TYR A 274 -2.64 17.57 17.44
CA TYR A 274 -1.40 18.06 16.85
C TYR A 274 -0.38 16.95 16.55
N ALA A 275 -0.65 15.69 16.84
CA ALA A 275 0.31 14.59 16.72
C ALA A 275 0.96 14.52 15.33
N TYR A 276 0.18 14.68 14.27
CA TYR A 276 0.73 14.66 12.91
C TYR A 276 1.80 15.72 12.63
N PHE A 277 1.75 16.86 13.31
CA PHE A 277 2.74 17.94 13.13
C PHE A 277 4.08 17.59 13.78
N PHE A 278 4.08 16.70 14.79
CA PHE A 278 5.29 16.28 15.52
C PHE A 278 5.79 14.91 15.05
N GLU A 279 4.90 13.98 14.72
CA GLU A 279 5.27 12.64 14.23
C GLU A 279 6.07 12.71 12.93
N PHE A 280 5.80 13.70 12.10
CA PHE A 280 6.61 13.99 10.91
C PHE A 280 8.03 14.46 11.26
N GLY A 281 8.31 14.92 12.46
CA GLY A 281 9.62 15.34 12.95
C GLY A 281 10.46 14.22 13.58
N THR A 282 9.90 13.10 14.00
CA THR A 282 10.58 12.12 14.86
C THR A 282 10.83 10.74 14.26
N SER A 283 10.06 10.27 13.29
CA SER A 283 10.27 8.98 12.64
C SER A 283 11.11 9.06 11.36
N GLY A 284 12.09 8.19 11.16
CA GLY A 284 13.08 8.28 10.07
C GLY A 284 12.54 8.15 8.61
N ARG A 285 11.23 7.97 8.45
CA ARG A 285 10.51 8.06 7.15
C ARG A 285 10.27 9.50 6.69
N LEU A 286 10.78 10.47 7.34
CA LEU A 286 10.31 11.80 7.64
C LEU A 286 10.88 12.92 6.83
N VAL A 287 12.01 12.77 6.18
CA VAL A 287 12.51 13.86 5.33
C VAL A 287 11.46 14.22 4.28
N GLY A 288 10.77 13.20 3.75
CA GLY A 288 9.67 13.40 2.81
C GLY A 288 8.44 14.06 3.43
N GLY A 289 8.05 13.66 4.65
CA GLY A 289 6.91 14.24 5.38
C GLY A 289 7.15 15.69 5.75
N PHE A 290 8.26 15.98 6.42
CA PHE A 290 8.66 17.35 6.78
C PHE A 290 8.75 18.27 5.56
N LEU A 291 9.40 17.81 4.49
CA LEU A 291 9.54 18.59 3.26
C LEU A 291 8.19 18.85 2.61
N SER A 292 7.26 17.88 2.65
CA SER A 292 5.89 18.04 2.18
C SER A 292 5.14 19.09 2.99
N PHE A 293 5.16 19.02 4.33
CA PHE A 293 4.53 20.00 5.21
C PHE A 293 5.08 21.39 4.97
N ALA A 294 6.42 21.56 4.98
CA ALA A 294 7.05 22.84 4.73
C ALA A 294 6.67 23.43 3.36
N THR A 295 6.72 22.60 2.31
CA THR A 295 6.37 23.03 0.95
C THR A 295 4.90 23.43 0.86
N LEU A 296 3.97 22.63 1.37
CA LEU A 296 2.54 22.90 1.28
C LEU A 296 2.12 24.08 2.19
N THR A 297 2.82 24.31 3.32
CA THR A 297 2.64 25.53 4.12
C THR A 297 3.02 26.77 3.32
N VAL A 298 4.19 26.77 2.69
CA VAL A 298 4.64 27.89 1.84
C VAL A 298 3.67 28.09 0.67
N MET A 299 3.15 27.02 0.08
CA MET A 299 2.21 27.09 -1.03
C MET A 299 0.89 27.78 -0.67
N VAL A 300 0.44 27.77 0.59
CA VAL A 300 -0.74 28.53 1.01
C VAL A 300 -0.57 30.02 0.66
N PHE A 301 0.65 30.57 0.81
CA PHE A 301 0.94 31.97 0.58
C PHE A 301 1.37 32.27 -0.86
N VAL A 302 2.19 31.40 -1.47
CA VAL A 302 2.75 31.67 -2.80
C VAL A 302 1.94 31.04 -3.94
N ARG A 303 1.08 30.07 -3.65
CA ARG A 303 0.22 29.34 -4.61
C ARG A 303 -1.19 29.09 -4.06
N PRO A 304 -1.91 30.11 -3.57
CA PRO A 304 -3.22 29.92 -2.95
C PRO A 304 -4.30 29.37 -3.90
N LYS A 305 -4.02 29.40 -5.22
CA LYS A 305 -4.94 28.84 -6.23
C LYS A 305 -4.72 27.34 -6.49
N SER A 306 -3.66 26.73 -5.96
CA SER A 306 -3.37 25.31 -6.14
C SER A 306 -4.39 24.44 -5.40
N LEU A 307 -5.04 23.51 -6.12
CA LEU A 307 -5.96 22.56 -5.52
C LEU A 307 -5.26 21.62 -4.54
N LEU A 308 -4.05 21.15 -4.89
CA LEU A 308 -3.28 20.23 -4.04
C LEU A 308 -2.97 20.85 -2.67
N THR A 309 -2.72 22.17 -2.60
CA THR A 309 -2.53 22.88 -1.34
C THR A 309 -3.74 22.72 -0.41
N TRP A 310 -4.93 22.94 -0.92
CA TRP A 310 -6.17 22.84 -0.15
C TRP A 310 -6.50 21.39 0.20
N ILE A 311 -6.32 20.45 -0.74
CA ILE A 311 -6.48 19.02 -0.48
C ILE A 311 -5.60 18.59 0.69
N PHE A 312 -4.32 18.94 0.67
CA PHE A 312 -3.39 18.57 1.74
C PHE A 312 -3.88 19.07 3.10
N TRP A 313 -4.21 20.35 3.22
CA TRP A 313 -4.61 20.92 4.50
C TRP A 313 -5.95 20.43 5.01
N PHE A 314 -6.96 20.32 4.14
CA PHE A 314 -8.25 19.73 4.54
C PHE A 314 -8.08 18.28 5.01
N PHE A 315 -7.20 17.53 4.35
CA PHE A 315 -6.93 16.14 4.70
C PHE A 315 -6.20 16.02 6.05
N VAL A 316 -5.17 16.83 6.28
CA VAL A 316 -4.42 16.86 7.54
C VAL A 316 -5.31 17.31 8.69
N PHE A 317 -6.04 18.42 8.54
CA PHE A 317 -6.92 18.91 9.59
C PHE A 317 -8.08 17.94 9.87
N GLY A 318 -8.68 17.38 8.83
CA GLY A 318 -9.74 16.38 8.99
C GLY A 318 -9.28 15.16 9.78
N HIS A 319 -8.08 14.65 9.51
CA HIS A 319 -7.52 13.54 10.30
C HIS A 319 -7.06 13.97 11.70
N SER A 320 -6.66 15.22 11.88
CA SER A 320 -6.26 15.74 13.19
C SER A 320 -7.40 15.77 14.21
N VAL A 321 -8.64 15.89 13.75
CA VAL A 321 -9.84 15.86 14.63
C VAL A 321 -10.15 14.44 15.11
N VAL A 322 -9.81 13.41 14.34
CA VAL A 322 -10.05 12.00 14.72
C VAL A 322 -9.08 11.59 15.83
N ALA A 323 -9.61 10.93 16.89
CA ALA A 323 -8.82 10.57 18.08
C ALA A 323 -7.68 9.59 17.76
N HIS A 324 -7.97 8.53 16.99
CA HIS A 324 -6.95 7.56 16.56
C HIS A 324 -6.16 8.08 15.36
N LYS A 325 -4.83 8.04 15.47
CA LYS A 325 -3.92 8.52 14.44
C LYS A 325 -2.88 7.47 14.11
N GLU A 326 -2.70 7.24 12.82
CA GLU A 326 -1.59 6.47 12.28
C GLU A 326 -0.94 7.25 11.14
N GLU A 327 0.38 7.17 11.04
CA GLU A 327 1.15 7.84 9.98
C GLU A 327 0.60 7.53 8.57
N ARG A 328 0.23 6.26 8.34
CA ARG A 328 -0.28 5.80 7.05
C ARG A 328 -1.58 6.48 6.61
N PHE A 329 -2.38 7.01 7.52
CA PHE A 329 -3.63 7.68 7.15
C PHE A 329 -3.40 8.89 6.26
N LEU A 330 -2.24 9.53 6.35
CA LEU A 330 -1.87 10.64 5.47
C LEU A 330 -1.18 10.21 4.16
N PHE A 331 -0.87 8.94 3.96
CA PHE A 331 -0.17 8.47 2.76
C PHE A 331 -0.87 8.85 1.45
N PRO A 332 -2.20 8.83 1.31
CA PRO A 332 -2.85 9.21 0.05
C PRO A 332 -2.43 10.60 -0.46
N VAL A 333 -2.27 11.57 0.44
CA VAL A 333 -1.84 12.93 0.06
C VAL A 333 -0.31 13.06 0.04
N LEU A 334 0.41 12.40 0.97
CA LEU A 334 1.88 12.46 1.04
C LEU A 334 2.57 11.85 -0.19
N ILE A 335 1.98 10.79 -0.76
CA ILE A 335 2.50 10.16 -1.99
C ILE A 335 2.56 11.17 -3.14
N VAL A 336 1.63 12.10 -3.23
CA VAL A 336 1.52 13.05 -4.36
C VAL A 336 2.38 14.30 -4.15
N THR A 337 2.65 14.69 -2.92
CA THR A 337 3.32 15.97 -2.58
C THR A 337 4.75 16.17 -3.13
N PRO A 338 5.58 15.13 -3.40
CA PRO A 338 6.92 15.33 -3.93
C PRO A 338 6.97 16.11 -5.25
N VAL A 339 5.87 16.13 -5.99
CA VAL A 339 5.76 16.92 -7.23
C VAL A 339 5.97 18.42 -6.99
N CYS A 340 5.67 18.90 -5.78
CA CYS A 340 5.77 20.32 -5.41
C CYS A 340 7.12 20.72 -4.76
N TRP A 341 7.96 19.76 -4.35
CA TRP A 341 9.23 20.07 -3.66
C TRP A 341 10.18 20.97 -4.45
N PRO A 342 10.24 20.94 -5.80
CA PRO A 342 11.07 21.87 -6.57
C PRO A 342 10.77 23.34 -6.28
N LEU A 343 9.54 23.67 -5.89
CA LEU A 343 9.19 25.03 -5.48
C LEU A 343 9.99 25.47 -4.25
N MET A 344 10.08 24.62 -3.23
CA MET A 344 10.84 24.89 -2.02
C MET A 344 12.35 25.01 -2.33
N PHE A 345 12.88 24.10 -3.15
CA PHE A 345 14.28 24.16 -3.55
C PHE A 345 14.61 25.46 -4.32
N GLY A 346 13.70 25.91 -5.19
CA GLY A 346 13.82 27.17 -5.91
C GLY A 346 13.79 28.39 -4.98
N LEU A 347 12.93 28.39 -3.96
CA LEU A 347 12.86 29.47 -2.97
C LEU A 347 14.11 29.50 -2.09
N VAL A 348 14.56 28.38 -1.58
CA VAL A 348 15.79 28.27 -0.78
C VAL A 348 17.00 28.76 -1.58
N SER A 349 17.11 28.37 -2.86
CA SER A 349 18.23 28.83 -3.71
C SER A 349 18.28 30.34 -3.91
N LYS A 350 17.13 31.00 -3.99
CA LYS A 350 17.03 32.46 -4.08
C LYS A 350 17.43 33.15 -2.79
N VAL A 351 17.04 32.60 -1.63
CA VAL A 351 17.35 33.17 -0.31
C VAL A 351 18.85 33.05 0.01
N VAL A 352 19.46 31.93 -0.32
CA VAL A 352 20.88 31.65 -0.01
C VAL A 352 21.83 32.48 -0.90
N LYS A 353 21.32 33.24 -1.88
CA LYS A 353 22.10 34.17 -2.76
C LYS A 353 23.42 33.61 -3.35
N LYS A 354 23.67 32.34 -3.27
CA LYS A 354 24.89 31.70 -3.77
C LYS A 354 24.58 30.80 -4.98
N THR A 355 24.51 31.34 -6.10
CA THR A 355 25.44 31.54 -7.19
C THR A 355 25.76 30.36 -8.09
N ASP A 356 25.95 29.20 -7.75
CA ASP A 356 26.24 28.11 -8.66
C ASP A 356 25.05 27.16 -8.68
N SER A 357 24.19 27.30 -9.67
CA SER A 357 23.02 26.42 -9.86
C SER A 357 23.40 24.92 -9.87
N GLY A 358 24.66 24.62 -10.21
CA GLY A 358 25.22 23.27 -10.12
C GLY A 358 25.36 22.72 -8.69
N LYS A 359 25.70 23.57 -7.73
CA LYS A 359 25.94 23.15 -6.32
C LYS A 359 24.66 22.90 -5.54
N VAL A 360 23.59 23.61 -5.84
CA VAL A 360 22.26 23.38 -5.20
C VAL A 360 21.61 22.09 -5.69
N PHE A 361 21.87 21.68 -6.94
CA PHE A 361 21.31 20.45 -7.51
C PHE A 361 22.00 19.17 -7.03
N TRP A 362 23.20 19.23 -6.46
CA TRP A 362 23.91 18.03 -6.00
C TRP A 362 23.18 17.29 -4.86
N PRO A 363 22.72 17.96 -3.77
CA PRO A 363 21.95 17.28 -2.72
C PRO A 363 20.68 16.64 -3.25
N VAL A 364 20.00 17.27 -4.21
CA VAL A 364 18.78 16.71 -4.83
C VAL A 364 19.10 15.47 -5.66
N ARG A 365 20.22 15.45 -6.40
CA ARG A 365 20.68 14.26 -7.13
C ARG A 365 20.99 13.10 -6.18
N VAL A 366 21.66 13.39 -5.06
CA VAL A 366 21.93 12.39 -4.01
C VAL A 366 20.62 11.86 -3.42
N LEU A 367 19.66 12.75 -3.10
CA LEU A 367 18.36 12.36 -2.60
C LEU A 367 17.65 11.42 -3.59
N VAL A 368 17.63 11.74 -4.88
CA VAL A 368 17.04 10.89 -5.91
C VAL A 368 17.75 9.53 -6.00
N ALA A 369 19.09 9.53 -6.03
CA ALA A 369 19.87 8.30 -6.13
C ALA A 369 19.65 7.38 -4.91
N VAL A 370 19.66 7.94 -3.71
CA VAL A 370 19.38 7.21 -2.46
C VAL A 370 17.94 6.69 -2.45
N SER A 371 16.98 7.51 -2.88
CA SER A 371 15.58 7.11 -2.97
C SER A 371 15.38 5.97 -3.97
N CYS A 372 16.03 6.02 -5.13
CA CYS A 372 15.99 4.95 -6.13
C CYS A 372 16.58 3.64 -5.59
N LEU A 373 17.75 3.72 -4.95
CA LEU A 373 18.39 2.55 -4.36
C LEU A 373 17.51 1.94 -3.27
N PHE A 374 16.96 2.75 -2.37
CA PHE A 374 16.09 2.29 -1.31
C PHE A 374 14.77 1.70 -1.83
N GLY A 375 14.20 2.32 -2.87
CA GLY A 375 13.01 1.81 -3.55
C GLY A 375 13.23 0.42 -4.18
N LEU A 376 14.37 0.21 -4.83
CA LEU A 376 14.77 -1.10 -5.37
C LEU A 376 14.96 -2.13 -4.24
N ILE A 377 15.73 -1.79 -3.20
CA ILE A 377 15.96 -2.69 -2.06
C ILE A 377 14.62 -3.12 -1.43
N THR A 378 13.70 -2.19 -1.23
CA THR A 378 12.41 -2.50 -0.61
C THR A 378 11.49 -3.32 -1.52
N ALA A 379 11.61 -3.18 -2.84
CA ALA A 379 10.84 -3.96 -3.81
C ALA A 379 11.25 -5.44 -3.84
N PHE A 380 12.53 -5.74 -3.59
CA PHE A 380 13.03 -7.12 -3.51
C PHE A 380 12.70 -7.82 -2.18
N ARG A 381 12.16 -7.12 -1.18
CA ARG A 381 11.91 -7.71 0.13
C ARG A 381 10.49 -8.25 0.27
N PRO A 382 10.31 -9.50 0.75
CA PRO A 382 9.02 -9.98 1.21
C PRO A 382 8.46 -9.05 2.29
N ARG A 383 7.17 -8.80 2.25
CA ARG A 383 6.47 -8.02 3.25
C ARG A 383 6.07 -8.90 4.43
N GLY A 384 7.03 -9.21 5.26
CA GLY A 384 7.00 -10.23 6.29
C GLY A 384 7.76 -11.48 5.84
N GLN A 385 8.86 -11.78 6.55
CA GLN A 385 9.76 -12.91 6.23
C GLN A 385 9.02 -14.24 6.16
N LYS A 386 7.99 -14.43 7.00
CA LYS A 386 7.16 -15.63 7.02
C LYS A 386 6.52 -15.95 5.67
N TYR A 387 6.13 -14.94 4.89
CA TYR A 387 5.49 -15.18 3.59
C TYR A 387 6.46 -15.66 2.54
N GLY A 388 7.71 -15.19 2.56
CA GLY A 388 8.77 -15.71 1.70
C GLY A 388 9.10 -17.18 2.00
N VAL A 389 9.15 -17.54 3.28
CA VAL A 389 9.33 -18.94 3.71
C VAL A 389 8.16 -19.80 3.25
N LEU A 390 6.92 -19.36 3.45
CA LEU A 390 5.73 -20.12 3.03
C LEU A 390 5.67 -20.29 1.50
N GLU A 391 6.00 -19.25 0.72
CA GLU A 391 6.08 -19.34 -0.74
C GLU A 391 7.11 -20.37 -1.18
N TYR A 392 8.29 -20.35 -0.59
CA TYR A 392 9.36 -21.29 -0.88
C TYR A 392 8.93 -22.73 -0.59
N LEU A 393 8.34 -22.99 0.59
CA LEU A 393 7.88 -24.32 0.97
C LEU A 393 6.69 -24.79 0.11
N ASP A 394 5.78 -23.91 -0.28
CA ASP A 394 4.71 -24.22 -1.24
C ASP A 394 5.30 -24.67 -2.58
N SER A 395 6.36 -24.02 -3.05
CA SER A 395 7.02 -24.38 -4.30
C SER A 395 7.69 -25.76 -4.24
N ILE A 396 8.33 -26.10 -3.12
CA ILE A 396 8.93 -27.42 -2.89
C ILE A 396 7.84 -28.49 -2.81
N GLY A 397 6.82 -28.28 -1.99
CA GLY A 397 5.73 -29.24 -1.81
C GLY A 397 5.01 -29.55 -3.13
N ARG A 398 4.81 -28.54 -3.97
CA ARG A 398 4.25 -28.71 -5.32
C ARG A 398 5.17 -29.50 -6.23
N ALA A 399 6.47 -29.19 -6.24
CA ALA A 399 7.46 -29.91 -7.05
C ALA A 399 7.57 -31.39 -6.65
N GLN A 400 7.40 -31.70 -5.37
CA GLN A 400 7.47 -33.06 -4.83
C GLN A 400 6.12 -33.77 -4.80
N HIS A 401 5.00 -33.07 -5.15
CA HIS A 401 3.62 -33.55 -5.00
C HIS A 401 3.30 -34.06 -3.59
N GLN A 402 3.95 -33.49 -2.57
CA GLN A 402 3.82 -33.88 -1.18
C GLN A 402 3.78 -32.66 -0.26
N ALA A 403 2.97 -32.75 0.80
CA ALA A 403 2.92 -31.69 1.80
C ALA A 403 4.24 -31.61 2.58
N VAL A 404 4.78 -30.41 2.70
CA VAL A 404 5.97 -30.08 3.49
C VAL A 404 5.54 -29.64 4.87
N CYS A 405 6.19 -30.15 5.90
CA CYS A 405 5.91 -29.83 7.28
C CYS A 405 6.79 -28.65 7.74
N LEU A 406 6.19 -27.66 8.34
CA LEU A 406 6.87 -26.50 8.90
C LEU A 406 6.57 -26.39 10.39
N ASP A 407 7.59 -26.49 11.22
CA ASP A 407 7.51 -26.16 12.64
C ASP A 407 7.83 -24.66 12.83
N TRP A 408 6.87 -23.94 13.45
CA TRP A 408 6.94 -22.50 13.62
C TRP A 408 7.14 -22.12 15.09
N ASP A 409 8.22 -21.41 15.44
CA ASP A 409 8.49 -20.92 16.81
C ASP A 409 7.47 -19.83 17.21
N VAL A 410 6.66 -20.13 18.23
CA VAL A 410 5.44 -19.39 18.65
C VAL A 410 5.73 -18.10 19.40
N LYS A 411 6.98 -17.69 19.60
CA LYS A 411 7.28 -16.44 20.35
C LYS A 411 6.77 -15.16 19.71
N ASP A 412 6.13 -15.25 18.54
CA ASP A 412 5.55 -14.13 17.78
C ASP A 412 4.06 -13.90 18.00
N GLN A 413 3.45 -14.47 19.04
CA GLN A 413 2.05 -14.14 19.34
C GLN A 413 1.95 -12.70 19.89
N PRO A 414 1.03 -11.88 19.37
CA PRO A 414 0.77 -10.58 19.95
C PRO A 414 0.32 -10.74 21.40
N LYS A 415 0.88 -9.92 22.29
CA LYS A 415 0.58 -9.92 23.74
C LYS A 415 -0.88 -9.56 24.08
N SER A 416 -1.71 -9.29 23.08
CA SER A 416 -3.10 -8.82 23.20
C SER A 416 -4.16 -9.92 23.40
N GLY A 417 -3.78 -11.20 23.50
CA GLY A 417 -4.75 -12.29 23.72
C GLY A 417 -5.67 -12.60 22.52
N GLU A 418 -5.68 -11.80 21.48
CA GLU A 418 -6.37 -12.12 20.22
C GLU A 418 -5.53 -13.12 19.42
N ARG A 419 -6.11 -14.30 19.15
CA ARG A 419 -5.50 -15.31 18.29
C ARG A 419 -5.58 -14.85 16.83
N VAL A 420 -4.65 -13.98 16.41
CA VAL A 420 -4.46 -13.72 14.99
C VAL A 420 -3.86 -14.98 14.37
N PRO A 421 -4.48 -15.56 13.35
CA PRO A 421 -3.91 -16.73 12.69
C PRO A 421 -2.50 -16.43 12.21
N ILE A 422 -1.52 -17.24 12.59
CA ILE A 422 -0.11 -17.04 12.21
C ILE A 422 0.03 -17.10 10.68
N VAL A 423 -0.76 -17.97 10.04
CA VAL A 423 -0.93 -18.01 8.59
C VAL A 423 -2.35 -17.59 8.27
N PRO A 424 -2.58 -16.43 7.63
CA PRO A 424 -3.89 -16.03 7.16
C PRO A 424 -4.52 -17.09 6.27
N ALA A 425 -5.85 -17.21 6.31
CA ALA A 425 -6.58 -18.25 5.58
C ALA A 425 -6.26 -18.27 4.07
N PHE A 426 -6.05 -17.10 3.47
CA PHE A 426 -5.67 -16.95 2.08
C PHE A 426 -4.32 -17.64 1.73
N TYR A 427 -3.32 -17.58 2.62
CA TYR A 427 -1.98 -18.16 2.37
C TYR A 427 -1.86 -19.62 2.82
N GLN A 428 -2.94 -20.24 3.29
CA GLN A 428 -2.94 -21.68 3.55
C GLN A 428 -2.83 -22.46 2.24
N SER A 429 -1.82 -23.31 2.15
CA SER A 429 -1.59 -24.17 1.00
C SER A 429 -1.73 -25.63 1.41
N PRO A 430 -2.33 -26.51 0.57
CA PRO A 430 -2.37 -27.94 0.83
C PRO A 430 -0.97 -28.58 0.84
N TYR A 431 0.03 -27.89 0.30
CA TYR A 431 1.42 -28.34 0.24
C TYR A 431 2.29 -27.85 1.39
N VAL A 432 1.76 -27.04 2.32
CA VAL A 432 2.48 -26.57 3.51
C VAL A 432 1.64 -26.77 4.74
N GLN A 433 2.04 -27.71 5.58
CA GLN A 433 1.40 -27.96 6.87
C GLN A 433 2.21 -27.30 7.97
N VAL A 434 1.66 -26.28 8.62
CA VAL A 434 2.30 -25.56 9.71
C VAL A 434 1.91 -26.21 11.03
N MET A 435 2.91 -26.59 11.82
CA MET A 435 2.76 -27.13 13.17
C MET A 435 3.17 -26.07 14.20
N PHE A 436 2.55 -26.11 15.37
CA PHE A 436 2.87 -25.21 16.49
C PHE A 436 3.36 -26.02 17.69
N PRO A 437 4.39 -25.54 18.44
CA PRO A 437 4.91 -26.26 19.62
C PRO A 437 3.85 -26.56 20.70
N GLN A 438 2.79 -25.77 20.80
CA GLN A 438 1.68 -26.06 21.70
C GLN A 438 0.82 -27.26 21.26
N ASP A 439 0.88 -27.64 20.00
CA ASP A 439 0.22 -28.83 19.49
C ASP A 439 1.09 -30.09 19.74
N LEU A 440 2.38 -29.95 19.98
CA LEU A 440 3.29 -31.06 20.31
C LEU A 440 3.00 -31.67 21.70
N ASP A 441 2.58 -30.87 22.69
CA ASP A 441 2.15 -31.39 24.00
C ASP A 441 0.80 -32.13 23.92
N HIS A 442 -0.02 -31.81 22.92
CA HIS A 442 -1.28 -32.51 22.60
C HIS A 442 -1.15 -33.56 21.49
N ALA A 443 -0.03 -33.58 20.75
CA ALA A 443 0.22 -34.49 19.61
C ALA A 443 0.38 -35.95 20.04
N ASN A 444 0.64 -36.25 21.30
CA ASN A 444 0.52 -37.61 21.83
C ASN A 444 -0.89 -38.19 21.77
N LYS A 445 -1.89 -37.45 21.25
CA LYS A 445 -3.30 -37.88 21.10
C LYS A 445 -3.98 -37.59 19.76
N ARG A 446 -3.30 -36.97 18.78
CA ARG A 446 -3.88 -36.78 17.44
C ARG A 446 -3.06 -37.46 16.38
N THR A 447 -3.45 -38.65 16.05
CA THR A 447 -3.05 -39.44 14.89
C THR A 447 -3.34 -38.70 13.59
N GLY A 448 -2.32 -38.59 12.72
CA GLY A 448 -2.48 -38.18 11.31
C GLY A 448 -1.76 -36.89 10.92
N GLY A 449 -0.76 -36.42 11.66
CA GLY A 449 0.05 -35.24 11.32
C GLY A 449 1.38 -35.57 10.62
N CYS A 450 2.05 -34.56 10.11
CA CYS A 450 3.40 -34.63 9.54
C CYS A 450 4.46 -35.27 10.47
N ALA A 451 4.22 -35.30 11.78
CA ALA A 451 5.16 -35.82 12.77
C ALA A 451 5.26 -37.35 12.77
N ASP A 452 4.27 -38.06 12.21
CA ASP A 452 4.16 -39.51 12.32
C ASP A 452 4.88 -40.27 11.18
N ASP A 453 5.35 -39.56 10.15
CA ASP A 453 6.06 -40.17 9.02
C ASP A 453 7.56 -39.92 9.14
N PRO A 454 8.37 -40.93 9.54
CA PRO A 454 9.82 -40.77 9.70
C PRO A 454 10.56 -40.48 8.39
N ALA A 455 9.93 -40.72 7.23
CA ALA A 455 10.51 -40.43 5.92
C ALA A 455 10.34 -38.97 5.48
N ARG A 456 9.49 -38.19 6.15
CA ARG A 456 9.22 -36.81 5.77
C ARG A 456 10.28 -35.86 6.27
N GLN A 457 10.67 -34.94 5.39
CA GLN A 457 11.54 -33.83 5.75
C GLN A 457 10.73 -32.77 6.52
N VAL A 458 11.18 -32.45 7.74
CA VAL A 458 10.58 -31.41 8.57
C VAL A 458 11.45 -30.16 8.47
N TRP A 459 10.82 -29.01 8.20
CA TRP A 459 11.47 -27.72 8.12
C TRP A 459 11.22 -26.92 9.41
N TYR A 460 12.25 -26.33 9.93
CA TYR A 460 12.21 -25.56 11.16
C TYR A 460 12.52 -24.10 10.88
N THR A 461 11.74 -23.18 11.47
CA THR A 461 12.10 -21.78 11.51
C THR A 461 12.66 -21.44 12.89
N ALA A 462 13.82 -20.84 12.94
CA ALA A 462 14.42 -20.38 14.19
C ALA A 462 14.94 -18.95 14.05
N LYS A 463 14.81 -18.16 15.11
CA LYS A 463 15.42 -16.83 15.23
C LYS A 463 16.90 -16.89 15.58
N LYS A 464 17.43 -18.08 15.85
CA LYS A 464 18.83 -18.32 16.26
C LYS A 464 19.63 -18.95 15.14
N THR A 465 20.91 -18.57 15.08
CA THR A 465 21.86 -18.96 14.04
C THR A 465 22.33 -20.42 14.10
N SER A 466 21.91 -21.20 15.12
CA SER A 466 22.31 -22.60 15.28
C SER A 466 21.14 -23.48 15.68
N PRO A 467 20.88 -24.59 14.95
CA PRO A 467 19.83 -25.54 15.31
C PRO A 467 20.10 -26.21 16.67
N GLU A 468 21.34 -26.45 17.05
CA GLU A 468 21.71 -27.10 18.30
C GLU A 468 21.19 -26.33 19.52
N VAL A 469 21.21 -25.00 19.48
CA VAL A 469 20.69 -24.15 20.56
C VAL A 469 19.16 -24.17 20.63
N TYR A 470 18.49 -24.32 19.48
CA TYR A 470 17.04 -24.42 19.40
C TYR A 470 16.54 -25.78 19.93
N PHE A 471 17.16 -26.89 19.49
CA PHE A 471 16.77 -28.23 19.89
C PHE A 471 17.10 -28.55 21.36
N SER A 472 18.18 -28.02 21.90
CA SER A 472 18.48 -28.14 23.34
C SER A 472 17.43 -27.45 24.21
N SER A 473 16.74 -26.42 23.70
CA SER A 473 15.69 -25.70 24.44
C SER A 473 14.34 -26.41 24.42
N LEU A 474 14.10 -27.30 23.45
CA LEU A 474 12.83 -28.05 23.31
C LEU A 474 12.78 -29.35 24.11
N LYS A 475 13.86 -29.74 24.79
CA LYS A 475 13.94 -31.00 25.59
C LYS A 475 13.42 -32.25 24.83
N THR A 476 13.52 -32.28 23.50
CA THR A 476 13.19 -33.46 22.74
C THR A 476 14.37 -34.44 22.85
N SER A 477 14.11 -35.61 23.40
CA SER A 477 15.07 -36.67 23.66
C SER A 477 15.55 -37.42 22.38
N ASP A 478 15.17 -36.93 21.19
CA ASP A 478 15.56 -37.56 19.94
C ASP A 478 16.87 -37.02 19.41
N ALA A 479 17.94 -37.79 19.69
CA ALA A 479 19.33 -37.51 19.30
C ALA A 479 19.62 -37.71 17.80
N SER A 480 18.63 -37.89 16.95
CA SER A 480 18.80 -38.36 15.57
C SER A 480 18.38 -37.39 14.47
N LEU A 481 18.39 -36.08 14.71
CA LEU A 481 18.05 -35.09 13.70
C LEU A 481 19.30 -34.51 13.02
N THR A 482 19.49 -34.80 11.73
CA THR A 482 20.51 -34.15 10.92
C THR A 482 19.91 -32.97 10.17
N CYS A 483 20.37 -31.75 10.48
CA CYS A 483 19.86 -30.51 9.89
C CYS A 483 20.87 -29.89 8.93
N GLN A 484 20.43 -29.45 7.78
CA GLN A 484 21.24 -28.71 6.80
C GLN A 484 20.65 -27.32 6.60
N THR A 485 21.52 -26.31 6.56
CA THR A 485 21.11 -24.95 6.15
C THR A 485 20.78 -24.94 4.66
N THR A 486 19.69 -24.30 4.28
CA THR A 486 19.38 -24.09 2.87
C THR A 486 20.20 -22.92 2.35
N ASN A 487 21.25 -23.21 1.59
CA ASN A 487 21.99 -22.21 0.81
C ASN A 487 21.22 -21.89 -0.48
N ASN A 488 20.06 -21.29 -0.38
CA ASN A 488 19.31 -20.89 -1.58
C ASN A 488 19.58 -19.42 -1.90
N ILE A 489 19.78 -19.10 -3.17
CA ILE A 489 20.13 -17.76 -3.68
C ILE A 489 19.10 -16.71 -3.24
N ASP A 490 17.83 -17.08 -3.12
CA ASP A 490 16.76 -16.15 -2.68
C ASP A 490 16.88 -15.77 -1.20
N LEU A 491 17.38 -16.68 -0.35
CA LEU A 491 17.72 -16.41 1.04
C LEU A 491 19.07 -15.66 1.15
N VAL A 492 20.00 -15.87 0.23
CA VAL A 492 21.29 -15.15 0.18
C VAL A 492 21.10 -13.67 -0.15
N ILE A 493 20.15 -13.31 -1.01
CA ILE A 493 19.82 -11.89 -1.26
C ILE A 493 19.23 -11.27 0.01
N VAL A 494 18.42 -11.99 0.76
CA VAL A 494 17.91 -11.56 2.08
C VAL A 494 19.07 -11.42 3.07
N ASP A 495 20.03 -12.33 3.05
CA ASP A 495 21.22 -12.33 3.92
C ASP A 495 22.21 -11.20 3.56
N LEU A 496 22.43 -10.92 2.29
CA LEU A 496 23.30 -9.82 1.84
C LEU A 496 22.75 -8.44 2.22
N ILE A 497 21.42 -8.30 2.22
CA ILE A 497 20.71 -7.09 2.62
C ILE A 497 20.54 -7.02 4.14
N SER A 498 20.60 -8.14 4.84
CA SER A 498 20.45 -8.29 6.30
C SER A 498 21.78 -8.26 7.07
N SER A 499 22.91 -7.88 6.44
CA SER A 499 24.16 -7.68 7.18
C SER A 499 23.91 -6.72 8.36
N ASP A 500 24.47 -7.02 9.53
CA ASP A 500 24.21 -6.31 10.81
C ASP A 500 24.30 -4.77 10.70
N ARG A 501 25.13 -4.26 9.78
CA ARG A 501 25.28 -2.82 9.55
C ARG A 501 24.09 -2.20 8.81
N VAL A 502 23.55 -2.89 7.81
CA VAL A 502 22.35 -2.45 7.07
C VAL A 502 21.12 -2.67 7.94
N HIS A 503 21.10 -3.73 8.73
CA HIS A 503 20.05 -4.04 9.70
C HIS A 503 19.96 -2.98 10.79
N ALA A 504 21.09 -2.53 11.37
CA ALA A 504 21.11 -1.45 12.36
C ALA A 504 20.60 -0.11 11.81
N PHE A 505 20.87 0.19 10.53
CA PHE A 505 20.34 1.38 9.85
C PHE A 505 18.84 1.26 9.59
N ILE A 506 18.35 0.08 9.19
CA ILE A 506 16.93 -0.17 8.91
C ILE A 506 16.13 -0.33 10.22
N HIS A 507 16.71 -0.89 11.29
CA HIS A 507 16.07 -1.02 12.62
C HIS A 507 15.78 0.35 13.25
N LYS A 508 16.65 1.31 13.05
CA LYS A 508 16.43 2.71 13.47
C LYS A 508 15.26 3.37 12.72
N THR A 509 14.83 2.80 11.61
CA THR A 509 13.71 3.27 10.77
C THR A 509 12.39 2.49 10.99
N GLY A 510 12.27 1.71 12.06
CA GLY A 510 11.00 1.12 12.51
C GLY A 510 10.48 -0.08 11.72
N VAL A 511 11.30 -0.71 10.89
CA VAL A 511 10.95 -1.99 10.26
C VAL A 511 11.46 -3.11 11.17
N ASN A 512 10.60 -3.65 12.01
CA ASN A 512 10.90 -4.83 12.84
C ASN A 512 11.14 -6.05 11.93
N GLY A 513 12.37 -6.29 11.55
CA GLY A 513 12.81 -7.46 10.80
C GLY A 513 13.66 -8.35 11.70
N GLU A 514 13.06 -9.28 12.42
CA GLU A 514 13.83 -10.37 13.03
C GLU A 514 14.24 -11.35 11.90
N GLN A 515 15.51 -11.75 11.89
CA GLN A 515 16.00 -12.74 10.93
C GLN A 515 15.39 -14.11 11.26
N LEU A 516 14.70 -14.70 10.29
CA LEU A 516 14.24 -16.08 10.34
C LEU A 516 15.21 -16.95 9.54
N TYR A 517 15.75 -17.97 10.19
CA TYR A 517 16.56 -19.00 9.54
C TYR A 517 15.67 -20.21 9.26
N LEU A 518 15.78 -20.75 8.05
CA LEU A 518 15.07 -21.95 7.64
C LEU A 518 16.04 -23.15 7.61
N TRP A 519 15.71 -24.20 8.35
CA TRP A 519 16.49 -25.41 8.47
C TRP A 519 15.73 -26.61 7.95
N ALA A 520 16.34 -27.39 7.10
CA ALA A 520 15.82 -28.67 6.64
C ALA A 520 16.40 -29.78 7.51
N CYS A 521 15.55 -30.49 8.23
CA CYS A 521 15.99 -31.57 9.11
C CYS A 521 15.37 -32.89 8.69
N ARG A 522 16.16 -33.97 8.73
CA ARG A 522 15.69 -35.34 8.54
C ARG A 522 15.96 -36.14 9.80
N ARG A 523 15.06 -37.01 10.20
CA ARG A 523 15.34 -38.06 11.17
C ARG A 523 16.25 -39.09 10.51
N THR A 524 17.41 -39.39 11.14
CA THR A 524 18.33 -40.45 10.74
C THR A 524 17.93 -41.77 11.35
#